data_fc2bd5781a52d8e4d5ef3580dc451583
#
_entry.id   fc2bd5781a52d8e4d5ef3580dc451583
#
_cell.length_a   1.000
_cell.length_b   1.000
_cell.length_c   1.000
_cell.angle_alpha   90.00
_cell.angle_beta   90.00
_cell.angle_gamma   90.00
#
_symmetry.space_group_name_H-M   'P 1'
#
loop_
_entity.id
_entity.type
_entity.pdbx_description
1 polymer ?
#
loop_
_entity_poly.entity_id
_entity_poly.type
_entity_poly.pdbx_seq_one_letter_code
_entity_poly.pdbx_strand_id
1 'polypeptide(L)'
;TRVSAPLFVRPETGLNDNLNGVERPVSFGIKEQNDKEVEIVQSLAKWKRYALKRYGFAVGEGLYTDMSAIRRDEETDNIHSIYVDQWDWEKIIDKSDRNEATLKEVVRKVYEALKNTEKYMASRYDYIGSILPEDITFISSQELEDRYPDLTPKEREYKAAKEYGAIFIMQIGGALKSGQRHDGRAPDYDDWSLNGDIIVYYPVLDIALELSSMGIRVDEDSLLSQLQISNCMDRLQLPFQKAIMDKELPYTIGGGIGQSRICMFYLRKAHIGEDQSSIWPPEVVQEAERNGILLL
;
A
#
# COMPACT_ATOMS: atom_id res chain seq x y z
N THR A 1 -3.72 -18.94 -1.50
CA THR A 1 -3.42 -19.66 -0.24
C THR A 1 -3.07 -18.66 0.86
N ARG A 2 -3.62 -18.85 2.08
CA ARG A 2 -3.20 -18.06 3.26
C ARG A 2 -1.88 -18.59 3.78
N VAL A 3 -0.96 -17.68 4.11
CA VAL A 3 0.35 -17.99 4.71
C VAL A 3 0.58 -17.16 5.97
N SER A 4 1.49 -17.59 6.83
CA SER A 4 1.94 -16.80 7.98
C SER A 4 3.07 -15.88 7.55
N ALA A 5 2.95 -14.59 7.84
CA ALA A 5 3.97 -13.60 7.57
C ALA A 5 4.86 -13.35 8.79
N PRO A 6 6.12 -12.91 8.58
CA PRO A 6 6.97 -12.47 9.67
C PRO A 6 6.50 -11.11 10.21
N LEU A 7 6.61 -10.90 11.52
CA LEU A 7 6.49 -9.58 12.13
C LEU A 7 7.80 -8.79 12.03
N PHE A 8 8.93 -9.49 11.93
CA PHE A 8 10.25 -8.87 11.83
C PHE A 8 11.15 -9.67 10.89
N VAL A 9 12.11 -8.98 10.29
CA VAL A 9 13.08 -9.53 9.32
C VAL A 9 14.48 -9.05 9.68
N ARG A 10 15.50 -9.68 9.08
CA ARG A 10 16.88 -9.23 9.22
C ARG A 10 17.19 -8.13 8.21
N PRO A 11 17.82 -7.01 8.63
CA PRO A 11 18.16 -5.90 7.73
C PRO A 11 18.99 -6.35 6.52
N GLU A 12 19.96 -7.23 6.74
CA GLU A 12 20.86 -7.71 5.70
C GLU A 12 20.20 -8.52 4.58
N THR A 13 18.93 -8.89 4.74
CA THR A 13 18.18 -9.61 3.69
C THR A 13 17.65 -8.71 2.58
N GLY A 14 17.50 -7.41 2.86
CA GLY A 14 16.83 -6.46 1.97
C GLY A 14 15.33 -6.64 1.87
N LEU A 15 14.71 -7.44 2.76
CA LEU A 15 13.27 -7.76 2.70
C LEU A 15 12.39 -6.71 3.36
N ASN A 16 12.92 -5.89 4.29
CA ASN A 16 12.14 -4.79 4.83
C ASN A 16 12.01 -3.66 3.82
N ASP A 17 10.96 -2.88 3.96
CA ASP A 17 10.72 -1.68 3.18
C ASP A 17 11.11 -0.46 4.03
N ASN A 18 11.71 0.55 3.41
CA ASN A 18 11.93 1.85 4.03
C ASN A 18 11.01 2.92 3.45
N LEU A 19 9.86 2.51 2.94
CA LEU A 19 8.76 3.33 2.42
C LEU A 19 9.28 4.38 1.40
N ASN A 20 9.34 5.65 1.78
CA ASN A 20 9.86 6.72 0.93
C ASN A 20 11.40 6.83 0.95
N GLY A 21 12.07 6.00 1.78
CA GLY A 21 13.53 5.95 1.87
C GLY A 21 14.13 6.72 3.05
N VAL A 22 13.31 7.33 3.88
CA VAL A 22 13.72 8.15 5.04
C VAL A 22 13.19 7.62 6.38
N GLU A 23 12.13 6.82 6.34
CA GLU A 23 11.48 6.27 7.52
C GLU A 23 12.35 5.19 8.17
N ARG A 24 12.46 5.29 9.49
CA ARG A 24 13.28 4.39 10.30
C ARG A 24 12.44 3.20 10.78
N PRO A 25 12.92 1.95 10.64
CA PRO A 25 12.26 0.80 11.25
C PRO A 25 12.42 0.83 12.78
N VAL A 26 11.56 0.08 13.48
CA VAL A 26 11.79 -0.31 14.87
C VAL A 26 12.70 -1.52 14.86
N SER A 27 13.84 -1.46 15.53
CA SER A 27 14.79 -2.57 15.61
C SER A 27 15.03 -3.02 17.05
N PHE A 28 15.46 -4.28 17.19
CA PHE A 28 15.85 -4.87 18.46
C PHE A 28 16.81 -6.05 18.24
N GLY A 29 17.61 -6.36 19.28
CA GLY A 29 18.52 -7.52 19.29
C GLY A 29 17.85 -8.80 19.77
N ILE A 30 18.21 -9.93 19.17
CA ILE A 30 17.78 -11.27 19.65
C ILE A 30 18.87 -11.84 20.54
N LYS A 31 18.61 -11.94 21.83
CA LYS A 31 19.55 -12.42 22.84
C LYS A 31 20.21 -13.76 22.49
N GLU A 32 19.43 -14.75 22.05
CA GLU A 32 19.93 -16.09 21.70
C GLU A 32 20.78 -16.12 20.42
N GLN A 33 20.82 -15.00 19.69
CA GLN A 33 21.61 -14.81 18.47
C GLN A 33 22.72 -13.78 18.65
N ASN A 34 23.26 -13.63 19.87
CA ASN A 34 24.28 -12.65 20.21
C ASN A 34 23.85 -11.20 19.91
N ASP A 35 22.62 -10.87 20.25
CA ASP A 35 21.99 -9.58 20.04
C ASP A 35 22.02 -9.12 18.57
N LYS A 36 22.00 -10.06 17.60
CA LYS A 36 21.81 -9.72 16.19
C LYS A 36 20.52 -8.94 16.00
N GLU A 37 20.66 -7.83 15.31
CA GLU A 37 19.56 -6.91 15.02
C GLU A 37 18.54 -7.53 14.06
N VAL A 38 17.28 -7.26 14.34
CA VAL A 38 16.13 -7.50 13.46
C VAL A 38 15.26 -6.24 13.47
N GLU A 39 14.51 -6.07 12.40
CA GLU A 39 13.61 -4.92 12.20
C GLU A 39 12.17 -5.41 12.12
N ILE A 40 11.26 -4.73 12.84
CA ILE A 40 9.83 -4.90 12.63
C ILE A 40 9.51 -4.42 11.20
N VAL A 41 8.71 -5.19 10.48
CA VAL A 41 8.38 -4.85 9.10
C VAL A 41 7.59 -3.53 9.02
N GLN A 42 7.88 -2.74 8.01
CA GLN A 42 7.11 -1.56 7.61
C GLN A 42 6.18 -1.89 6.43
N SER A 43 6.53 -2.95 5.66
CA SER A 43 5.75 -3.51 4.56
C SER A 43 6.21 -4.95 4.29
N LEU A 44 5.33 -5.78 3.71
CA LEU A 44 5.64 -7.14 3.28
C LEU A 44 5.82 -7.26 1.75
N ALA A 45 5.86 -6.17 1.01
CA ALA A 45 5.90 -6.19 -0.45
C ALA A 45 7.00 -7.09 -1.00
N LYS A 46 8.24 -6.93 -0.50
CA LYS A 46 9.39 -7.73 -0.92
C LYS A 46 9.33 -9.16 -0.39
N TRP A 47 8.95 -9.33 0.86
CA TRP A 47 8.85 -10.65 1.48
C TRP A 47 7.85 -11.56 0.76
N LYS A 48 6.70 -11.05 0.34
CA LYS A 48 5.66 -11.84 -0.35
C LYS A 48 6.18 -12.48 -1.62
N ARG A 49 6.88 -11.70 -2.45
CA ARG A 49 7.51 -12.21 -3.68
C ARG A 49 8.56 -13.29 -3.39
N TYR A 50 9.40 -13.07 -2.37
CA TYR A 50 10.37 -14.06 -1.90
C TYR A 50 9.68 -15.34 -1.40
N ALA A 51 8.58 -15.20 -0.63
CA ALA A 51 7.83 -16.32 -0.08
C ALA A 51 7.18 -17.19 -1.17
N LEU A 52 6.67 -16.60 -2.25
CA LEU A 52 6.11 -17.35 -3.39
C LEU A 52 7.16 -18.31 -3.99
N LYS A 53 8.39 -17.82 -4.22
CA LYS A 53 9.48 -18.71 -4.66
C LYS A 53 9.79 -19.78 -3.63
N ARG A 54 10.00 -19.39 -2.38
CA ARG A 54 10.39 -20.30 -1.30
C ARG A 54 9.39 -21.42 -1.08
N TYR A 55 8.10 -21.16 -1.25
CA TYR A 55 7.03 -22.13 -1.05
C TYR A 55 6.64 -22.89 -2.32
N GLY A 56 7.30 -22.61 -3.46
CA GLY A 56 7.13 -23.35 -4.72
C GLY A 56 5.79 -23.09 -5.41
N PHE A 57 5.26 -21.86 -5.34
CA PHE A 57 4.05 -21.47 -6.07
C PHE A 57 4.30 -21.44 -7.58
N ALA A 58 3.28 -21.80 -8.34
CA ALA A 58 3.30 -21.80 -9.81
C ALA A 58 2.72 -20.51 -10.38
N VAL A 59 2.92 -20.27 -11.69
CA VAL A 59 2.28 -19.18 -12.43
C VAL A 59 0.75 -19.24 -12.28
N GLY A 60 0.14 -18.11 -12.01
CA GLY A 60 -1.30 -17.99 -11.75
C GLY A 60 -1.71 -18.24 -10.30
N GLU A 61 -0.84 -18.82 -9.48
CA GLU A 61 -1.08 -19.00 -8.06
C GLU A 61 -0.62 -17.78 -7.25
N GLY A 62 -1.17 -17.65 -6.02
CA GLY A 62 -0.85 -16.54 -5.14
C GLY A 62 -1.04 -16.85 -3.67
N LEU A 63 -0.44 -16.02 -2.87
CA LEU A 63 -0.60 -16.01 -1.41
C LEU A 63 -1.34 -14.76 -0.93
N TYR A 64 -1.93 -14.86 0.25
CA TYR A 64 -2.33 -13.72 1.06
C TYR A 64 -2.00 -13.96 2.53
N THR A 65 -1.86 -12.88 3.28
CA THR A 65 -1.50 -12.91 4.68
C THR A 65 -2.05 -11.70 5.41
N ASP A 66 -2.19 -11.80 6.72
CA ASP A 66 -2.40 -10.67 7.60
C ASP A 66 -1.03 -10.08 7.92
N MET A 67 -0.84 -8.79 7.60
CA MET A 67 0.34 -8.03 7.96
C MET A 67 0.05 -7.21 9.20
N SER A 68 1.00 -7.22 10.13
CA SER A 68 1.10 -6.25 11.22
C SER A 68 2.44 -5.52 11.08
N ALA A 69 2.41 -4.21 10.97
CA ALA A 69 3.60 -3.38 10.78
C ALA A 69 3.63 -2.22 11.77
N ILE A 70 4.82 -1.70 12.05
CA ILE A 70 5.00 -0.48 12.86
C ILE A 70 5.76 0.53 12.03
N ARG A 71 5.13 1.69 11.81
CA ARG A 71 5.71 2.86 11.16
C ARG A 71 5.97 3.93 12.22
N ARG A 72 7.11 3.83 12.88
CA ARG A 72 7.45 4.65 14.06
C ARG A 72 7.52 6.15 13.78
N ASP A 73 7.76 6.54 12.53
CA ASP A 73 7.88 7.94 12.11
C ASP A 73 6.59 8.46 11.45
N GLU A 74 5.47 7.70 11.55
CA GLU A 74 4.18 8.12 11.00
C GLU A 74 3.60 9.30 11.80
N GLU A 75 3.12 10.31 11.09
CA GLU A 75 2.31 11.38 11.68
C GLU A 75 0.87 10.89 11.83
N THR A 76 0.42 10.76 13.07
CA THR A 76 -0.91 10.23 13.37
C THR A 76 -1.99 11.30 13.15
N ASP A 77 -3.08 10.89 12.49
CA ASP A 77 -4.26 11.71 12.26
C ASP A 77 -5.52 10.83 12.26
N ASN A 78 -6.62 11.30 11.69
CA ASN A 78 -7.87 10.55 11.63
C ASN A 78 -7.78 9.23 10.86
N ILE A 79 -6.82 9.08 9.94
CA ILE A 79 -6.68 7.93 9.04
C ILE A 79 -5.30 7.26 9.10
N HIS A 80 -4.36 7.79 9.90
CA HIS A 80 -3.01 7.27 10.05
C HIS A 80 -2.72 6.91 11.51
N SER A 81 -2.15 5.71 11.70
CA SER A 81 -1.67 5.19 12.98
C SER A 81 -0.24 4.68 12.83
N ILE A 82 0.52 4.66 13.92
CA ILE A 82 1.84 4.02 13.95
C ILE A 82 1.76 2.50 13.76
N TYR A 83 0.64 1.88 14.11
CA TYR A 83 0.34 0.48 13.81
C TYR A 83 -0.44 0.39 12.50
N VAL A 84 0.05 -0.44 11.58
CA VAL A 84 -0.56 -0.66 10.27
C VAL A 84 -0.90 -2.13 10.10
N ASP A 85 -2.15 -2.39 9.78
CA ASP A 85 -2.68 -3.72 9.50
C ASP A 85 -3.20 -3.80 8.07
N GLN A 86 -2.80 -4.85 7.35
CA GLN A 86 -3.23 -5.04 5.96
C GLN A 86 -3.56 -6.51 5.68
N TRP A 87 -4.50 -6.73 4.76
CA TRP A 87 -4.51 -7.96 3.98
C TRP A 87 -3.54 -7.78 2.82
N ASP A 88 -2.40 -8.41 2.94
CA ASP A 88 -1.36 -8.41 1.94
C ASP A 88 -1.51 -9.61 1.01
N TRP A 89 -1.39 -9.39 -0.30
CA TRP A 89 -1.49 -10.44 -1.28
C TRP A 89 -0.42 -10.31 -2.37
N GLU A 90 -0.06 -11.44 -3.00
CA GLU A 90 0.91 -11.49 -4.10
C GLU A 90 0.58 -12.68 -4.99
N LYS A 91 0.63 -12.49 -6.32
CA LYS A 91 0.33 -13.51 -7.31
C LYS A 91 1.44 -13.59 -8.36
N ILE A 92 1.85 -14.81 -8.74
CA ILE A 92 2.80 -15.02 -9.84
C ILE A 92 2.09 -14.80 -11.18
N ILE A 93 2.73 -14.03 -12.06
CA ILE A 93 2.31 -13.77 -13.43
C ILE A 93 3.39 -14.15 -14.42
N ASP A 94 3.04 -14.33 -15.69
CA ASP A 94 4.03 -14.46 -16.74
C ASP A 94 4.70 -13.12 -17.07
N LYS A 95 5.91 -13.14 -17.64
CA LYS A 95 6.59 -11.91 -18.05
C LYS A 95 5.75 -11.12 -19.07
N SER A 96 5.03 -11.79 -19.96
CA SER A 96 4.12 -11.18 -20.94
C SER A 96 2.95 -10.41 -20.31
N ASP A 97 2.57 -10.77 -19.08
CA ASP A 97 1.48 -10.12 -18.32
C ASP A 97 1.92 -8.85 -17.60
N ARG A 98 3.21 -8.50 -17.66
CA ARG A 98 3.73 -7.24 -17.13
C ARG A 98 3.29 -6.07 -18.02
N ASN A 99 2.03 -5.67 -17.93
CA ASN A 99 1.45 -4.59 -18.72
C ASN A 99 0.26 -3.93 -18.00
N GLU A 100 -0.11 -2.77 -18.47
CA GLU A 100 -1.20 -1.96 -17.89
C GLU A 100 -2.57 -2.65 -17.97
N ALA A 101 -2.81 -3.46 -18.99
CA ALA A 101 -4.09 -4.17 -19.13
C ALA A 101 -4.27 -5.19 -18.01
N THR A 102 -3.24 -5.96 -17.67
CA THR A 102 -3.22 -6.88 -16.54
C THR A 102 -3.42 -6.15 -15.21
N LEU A 103 -2.72 -5.02 -15.01
CA LEU A 103 -2.90 -4.20 -13.81
C LEU A 103 -4.35 -3.75 -13.66
N LYS A 104 -4.93 -3.17 -14.70
CA LYS A 104 -6.32 -2.68 -14.70
C LYS A 104 -7.34 -3.81 -14.47
N GLU A 105 -7.10 -5.01 -15.01
CA GLU A 105 -7.97 -6.17 -14.77
C GLU A 105 -7.98 -6.56 -13.29
N VAL A 106 -6.80 -6.61 -12.67
CA VAL A 106 -6.67 -6.96 -11.25
C VAL A 106 -7.29 -5.89 -10.36
N VAL A 107 -7.07 -4.61 -10.66
CA VAL A 107 -7.70 -3.48 -9.95
C VAL A 107 -9.22 -3.59 -9.99
N ARG A 108 -9.82 -3.88 -11.15
CA ARG A 108 -11.28 -4.06 -11.25
C ARG A 108 -11.80 -5.21 -10.37
N LYS A 109 -11.05 -6.31 -10.29
CA LYS A 109 -11.42 -7.45 -9.41
C LYS A 109 -11.38 -7.07 -7.94
N VAL A 110 -10.36 -6.32 -7.51
CA VAL A 110 -10.28 -5.82 -6.13
C VAL A 110 -11.42 -4.83 -5.87
N TYR A 111 -11.66 -3.90 -6.78
CA TYR A 111 -12.74 -2.93 -6.65
C TYR A 111 -14.13 -3.58 -6.60
N GLU A 112 -14.36 -4.60 -7.41
CA GLU A 112 -15.61 -5.39 -7.37
C GLU A 112 -15.81 -6.05 -5.99
N ALA A 113 -14.75 -6.59 -5.39
CA ALA A 113 -14.81 -7.14 -4.03
C ALA A 113 -15.18 -6.06 -3.00
N LEU A 114 -14.57 -4.85 -3.11
CA LEU A 114 -14.91 -3.71 -2.26
C LEU A 114 -16.38 -3.31 -2.40
N LYS A 115 -16.89 -3.18 -3.62
CA LYS A 115 -18.30 -2.86 -3.89
C LYS A 115 -19.27 -3.90 -3.33
N ASN A 116 -18.96 -5.17 -3.56
CA ASN A 116 -19.81 -6.26 -3.07
C ASN A 116 -19.86 -6.30 -1.55
N THR A 117 -18.73 -5.99 -0.89
CA THR A 117 -18.67 -5.85 0.57
C THR A 117 -19.51 -4.67 1.05
N GLU A 118 -19.43 -3.50 0.40
CA GLU A 118 -20.26 -2.34 0.74
C GLU A 118 -21.75 -2.67 0.60
N LYS A 119 -22.17 -3.29 -0.51
CA LYS A 119 -23.56 -3.73 -0.72
C LYS A 119 -24.02 -4.70 0.37
N TYR A 120 -23.15 -5.62 0.79
CA TYR A 120 -23.46 -6.55 1.87
C TYR A 120 -23.66 -5.80 3.19
N MET A 121 -22.75 -4.86 3.53
CA MET A 121 -22.85 -4.04 4.75
C MET A 121 -24.14 -3.21 4.74
N ALA A 122 -24.44 -2.53 3.64
CA ALA A 122 -25.68 -1.77 3.48
C ALA A 122 -26.96 -2.62 3.63
N SER A 123 -26.90 -3.92 3.28
CA SER A 123 -28.01 -4.85 3.50
C SER A 123 -28.19 -5.28 4.96
N ARG A 124 -27.21 -5.02 5.82
CA ARG A 124 -27.21 -5.44 7.23
C ARG A 124 -27.44 -4.27 8.20
N TYR A 125 -27.08 -3.07 7.80
CA TYR A 125 -27.11 -1.89 8.65
C TYR A 125 -27.79 -0.74 7.92
N ASP A 126 -28.99 -0.35 8.37
CA ASP A 126 -29.84 0.63 7.72
C ASP A 126 -29.21 2.03 7.58
N TYR A 127 -28.23 2.36 8.46
CA TYR A 127 -27.52 3.64 8.41
C TYR A 127 -26.39 3.66 7.37
N ILE A 128 -26.00 2.51 6.81
CA ILE A 128 -24.95 2.41 5.81
C ILE A 128 -25.57 2.53 4.41
N GLY A 129 -25.37 3.68 3.75
CA GLY A 129 -25.67 3.83 2.33
C GLY A 129 -24.48 3.42 1.45
N SER A 130 -24.75 2.90 0.25
CA SER A 130 -23.71 2.68 -0.75
C SER A 130 -23.25 4.02 -1.33
N ILE A 131 -21.94 4.27 -1.32
CA ILE A 131 -21.30 5.48 -1.85
C ILE A 131 -20.29 5.18 -2.96
N LEU A 132 -19.87 3.92 -3.12
CA LEU A 132 -18.97 3.54 -4.20
C LEU A 132 -19.71 3.56 -5.56
N PRO A 133 -19.13 4.21 -6.59
CA PRO A 133 -19.68 4.19 -7.93
C PRO A 133 -19.64 2.80 -8.56
N GLU A 134 -20.39 2.61 -9.67
CA GLU A 134 -20.45 1.31 -10.34
C GLU A 134 -19.08 0.88 -10.86
N ASP A 135 -18.31 1.79 -11.43
CA ASP A 135 -16.97 1.55 -11.97
C ASP A 135 -15.92 2.46 -11.33
N ILE A 136 -14.69 1.96 -11.24
CA ILE A 136 -13.52 2.75 -10.82
C ILE A 136 -12.94 3.48 -12.03
N THR A 137 -12.59 4.75 -11.85
CA THR A 137 -11.94 5.57 -12.88
C THR A 137 -10.43 5.42 -12.82
N PHE A 138 -9.80 5.08 -13.96
CA PHE A 138 -8.34 5.03 -14.08
C PHE A 138 -7.81 6.38 -14.56
N ILE A 139 -6.82 6.91 -13.87
CA ILE A 139 -6.16 8.17 -14.21
C ILE A 139 -4.68 8.08 -13.84
N SER A 140 -3.78 8.55 -14.70
CA SER A 140 -2.36 8.60 -14.36
C SER A 140 -2.03 9.80 -13.47
N SER A 141 -0.95 9.71 -12.71
CA SER A 141 -0.44 10.83 -11.91
C SER A 141 -0.11 12.04 -12.78
N GLN A 142 0.35 11.81 -14.04
CA GLN A 142 0.60 12.90 -15.00
C GLN A 142 -0.69 13.53 -15.51
N GLU A 143 -1.74 12.75 -15.80
CA GLU A 143 -3.04 13.32 -16.20
C GLU A 143 -3.66 14.17 -15.08
N LEU A 144 -3.45 13.80 -13.82
CA LEU A 144 -3.86 14.61 -12.66
C LEU A 144 -3.09 15.95 -12.63
N GLU A 145 -1.79 15.92 -12.85
CA GLU A 145 -0.99 17.15 -12.94
C GLU A 145 -1.43 18.04 -14.10
N ASP A 146 -1.60 17.45 -15.30
CA ASP A 146 -2.01 18.18 -16.51
C ASP A 146 -3.42 18.80 -16.33
N ARG A 147 -4.31 18.14 -15.56
CA ARG A 147 -5.68 18.62 -15.28
C ARG A 147 -5.73 19.69 -14.18
N TYR A 148 -4.88 19.59 -13.20
CA TYR A 148 -4.84 20.48 -12.02
C TYR A 148 -3.40 20.94 -11.73
N PRO A 149 -2.77 21.74 -12.63
CA PRO A 149 -1.36 22.06 -12.52
C PRO A 149 -0.99 22.87 -11.27
N ASP A 150 -1.90 23.69 -10.78
CA ASP A 150 -1.68 24.58 -9.64
C ASP A 150 -1.96 23.92 -8.27
N LEU A 151 -2.47 22.69 -8.27
CA LEU A 151 -2.80 21.97 -7.03
C LEU A 151 -1.66 21.05 -6.60
N THR A 152 -1.54 20.84 -5.29
CA THR A 152 -0.66 19.82 -4.73
C THR A 152 -1.16 18.41 -5.07
N PRO A 153 -0.30 17.37 -5.00
CA PRO A 153 -0.73 15.99 -5.26
C PRO A 153 -1.97 15.57 -4.45
N LYS A 154 -2.02 15.87 -3.16
CA LYS A 154 -3.16 15.52 -2.30
C LYS A 154 -4.44 16.29 -2.65
N GLU A 155 -4.34 17.54 -3.06
CA GLU A 155 -5.48 18.31 -3.58
C GLU A 155 -5.98 17.75 -4.92
N ARG A 156 -5.07 17.26 -5.78
CA ARG A 156 -5.41 16.56 -7.04
C ARG A 156 -6.18 15.27 -6.76
N GLU A 157 -5.70 14.46 -5.81
CA GLU A 157 -6.39 13.25 -5.35
C GLU A 157 -7.79 13.56 -4.85
N TYR A 158 -7.92 14.56 -3.96
CA TYR A 158 -9.20 14.98 -3.41
C TYR A 158 -10.19 15.43 -4.50
N LYS A 159 -9.72 16.27 -5.43
CA LYS A 159 -10.57 16.75 -6.54
C LYS A 159 -11.07 15.61 -7.41
N ALA A 160 -10.18 14.71 -7.82
CA ALA A 160 -10.54 13.58 -8.66
C ALA A 160 -11.41 12.56 -7.92
N ALA A 161 -11.09 12.23 -6.66
CA ALA A 161 -11.92 11.33 -5.87
C ALA A 161 -13.33 11.90 -5.64
N LYS A 162 -13.43 13.20 -5.37
CA LYS A 162 -14.72 13.88 -5.20
C LYS A 162 -15.55 13.92 -6.48
N GLU A 163 -14.90 14.08 -7.65
CA GLU A 163 -15.56 14.09 -8.97
C GLU A 163 -16.05 12.71 -9.38
N TYR A 164 -15.22 11.68 -9.22
CA TYR A 164 -15.48 10.33 -9.73
C TYR A 164 -15.99 9.33 -8.69
N GLY A 165 -15.91 9.66 -7.40
CA GLY A 165 -16.26 8.79 -6.27
C GLY A 165 -15.21 7.72 -5.95
N ALA A 166 -14.61 7.09 -6.97
CA ALA A 166 -13.52 6.13 -6.84
C ALA A 166 -12.56 6.23 -8.03
N ILE A 167 -11.27 6.29 -7.75
CA ILE A 167 -10.21 6.39 -8.75
C ILE A 167 -9.10 5.38 -8.47
N PHE A 168 -8.43 4.95 -9.52
CA PHE A 168 -7.14 4.29 -9.43
C PHE A 168 -6.09 5.19 -10.06
N ILE A 169 -5.25 5.80 -9.21
CA ILE A 169 -4.17 6.67 -9.67
C ILE A 169 -3.00 5.78 -10.05
N MET A 170 -2.59 5.84 -11.33
CA MET A 170 -1.52 5.02 -11.88
C MET A 170 -0.20 5.78 -11.98
N GLN A 171 0.90 5.02 -12.07
CA GLN A 171 2.24 5.53 -12.42
C GLN A 171 2.80 6.49 -11.36
N ILE A 172 2.83 6.00 -10.11
CA ILE A 172 3.35 6.74 -8.95
C ILE A 172 4.80 6.35 -8.72
N GLY A 173 5.66 7.34 -8.41
CA GLY A 173 7.07 7.16 -8.03
C GLY A 173 8.06 7.91 -8.91
N GLY A 174 7.81 8.02 -10.21
CA GLY A 174 8.62 8.80 -11.16
C GLY A 174 8.37 10.32 -11.07
N ALA A 175 9.28 11.10 -11.64
CA ALA A 175 9.08 12.54 -11.79
C ALA A 175 8.04 12.83 -12.88
N LEU A 176 7.14 13.77 -12.61
CA LEU A 176 6.17 14.30 -13.54
C LEU A 176 6.81 15.37 -14.46
N LYS A 177 6.06 15.91 -15.41
CA LYS A 177 6.54 16.98 -16.32
C LYS A 177 7.04 18.23 -15.59
N SER A 178 6.47 18.55 -14.44
CA SER A 178 6.95 19.64 -13.57
C SER A 178 8.32 19.36 -12.93
N GLY A 179 8.82 18.14 -12.99
CA GLY A 179 9.99 17.66 -12.24
C GLY A 179 9.69 17.21 -10.81
N GLN A 180 8.47 17.39 -10.32
CA GLN A 180 8.02 16.89 -9.01
C GLN A 180 7.49 15.46 -9.14
N ARG A 181 7.44 14.75 -8.03
CA ARG A 181 6.74 13.45 -7.96
C ARG A 181 5.31 13.66 -7.47
N HIS A 182 4.41 12.77 -7.90
CA HIS A 182 3.07 12.75 -7.33
C HIS A 182 3.11 12.31 -5.86
N ASP A 183 3.82 11.21 -5.59
CA ASP A 183 4.09 10.69 -4.25
C ASP A 183 5.40 9.90 -4.25
N GLY A 184 5.94 9.63 -3.05
CA GLY A 184 7.08 8.77 -2.85
C GLY A 184 6.74 7.29 -3.09
N ARG A 185 7.72 6.54 -3.63
CA ARG A 185 7.65 5.07 -3.72
C ARG A 185 9.05 4.51 -3.60
N ALA A 186 9.21 3.47 -2.79
CA ALA A 186 10.47 2.73 -2.77
C ALA A 186 10.80 2.19 -4.17
N PRO A 187 12.08 2.20 -4.57
CA PRO A 187 12.46 1.87 -5.95
C PRO A 187 12.56 0.37 -6.22
N ASP A 188 12.38 -0.49 -5.23
CA ASP A 188 12.81 -1.87 -5.27
C ASP A 188 11.70 -2.92 -5.06
N TYR A 189 10.43 -2.53 -5.18
CA TYR A 189 9.35 -3.52 -5.23
C TYR A 189 8.32 -3.27 -6.34
N ASP A 190 7.68 -2.10 -6.46
CA ASP A 190 6.75 -1.80 -7.55
C ASP A 190 7.45 -1.17 -8.76
N ASP A 191 7.08 -1.63 -9.96
CA ASP A 191 7.38 -0.91 -11.19
C ASP A 191 6.56 0.38 -11.23
N TRP A 192 7.22 1.54 -11.21
CA TRP A 192 6.54 2.84 -11.16
C TRP A 192 5.66 3.13 -12.38
N SER A 193 5.87 2.42 -13.48
CA SER A 193 5.01 2.51 -14.67
C SER A 193 3.78 1.61 -14.58
N LEU A 194 3.73 0.66 -13.64
CA LEU A 194 2.74 -0.41 -13.52
C LEU A 194 2.20 -0.56 -12.09
N ASN A 195 2.08 0.53 -11.36
CA ASN A 195 1.55 0.59 -10.00
C ASN A 195 0.43 1.61 -9.87
N GLY A 196 -0.17 1.67 -8.69
CA GLY A 196 -1.11 2.72 -8.33
C GLY A 196 -1.89 2.42 -7.06
N ASP A 197 -2.76 3.37 -6.71
CA ASP A 197 -3.55 3.36 -5.49
C ASP A 197 -5.04 3.46 -5.78
N ILE A 198 -5.84 2.63 -5.12
CA ILE A 198 -7.31 2.76 -5.07
C ILE A 198 -7.64 3.82 -4.02
N ILE A 199 -8.17 4.93 -4.49
CA ILE A 199 -8.58 6.06 -3.66
C ILE A 199 -10.08 6.30 -3.86
N VAL A 200 -10.80 6.46 -2.76
CA VAL A 200 -12.24 6.73 -2.78
C VAL A 200 -12.53 8.07 -2.11
N TYR A 201 -13.61 8.74 -2.54
CA TYR A 201 -14.12 9.87 -1.81
C TYR A 201 -14.81 9.41 -0.53
N TYR A 202 -14.38 9.94 0.61
CA TYR A 202 -14.93 9.61 1.91
C TYR A 202 -15.70 10.79 2.48
N PRO A 203 -17.05 10.80 2.39
CA PRO A 203 -17.85 11.96 2.73
C PRO A 203 -17.93 12.28 4.23
N VAL A 204 -17.63 11.30 5.11
CA VAL A 204 -17.64 11.51 6.57
C VAL A 204 -16.62 12.56 6.99
N LEU A 205 -15.45 12.54 6.37
CA LEU A 205 -14.36 13.48 6.63
C LEU A 205 -14.13 14.48 5.48
N ASP A 206 -14.89 14.37 4.38
CA ASP A 206 -14.71 15.15 3.15
C ASP A 206 -13.25 15.06 2.61
N ILE A 207 -12.72 13.83 2.48
CA ILE A 207 -11.35 13.54 2.04
C ILE A 207 -11.29 12.51 0.91
N ALA A 208 -10.13 12.45 0.25
CA ALA A 208 -9.69 11.29 -0.52
C ALA A 208 -9.09 10.26 0.44
N LEU A 209 -9.61 9.03 0.44
CA LEU A 209 -9.16 7.95 1.31
C LEU A 209 -8.57 6.82 0.47
N GLU A 210 -7.28 6.56 0.65
CA GLU A 210 -6.61 5.41 0.04
C GLU A 210 -7.01 4.13 0.78
N LEU A 211 -7.56 3.15 0.05
CA LEU A 211 -7.94 1.84 0.59
C LEU A 211 -6.94 0.74 0.27
N SER A 212 -6.22 0.86 -0.84
CA SER A 212 -5.30 -0.17 -1.31
C SER A 212 -4.24 0.42 -2.22
N SER A 213 -2.99 -0.02 -2.03
CA SER A 213 -1.88 0.21 -2.95
C SER A 213 -1.48 -1.12 -3.59
N MET A 214 -1.22 -1.13 -4.91
CA MET A 214 -0.82 -2.34 -5.62
C MET A 214 -0.02 -2.03 -6.88
N GLY A 215 0.73 -3.05 -7.35
CA GLY A 215 1.49 -2.93 -8.58
C GLY A 215 2.01 -4.24 -9.11
N ILE A 216 2.37 -4.24 -10.38
CA ILE A 216 3.24 -5.24 -10.96
C ILE A 216 4.65 -4.94 -10.45
N ARG A 217 5.32 -5.97 -9.90
CA ARG A 217 6.62 -5.78 -9.27
C ARG A 217 7.72 -5.53 -10.30
N VAL A 218 8.77 -4.86 -9.88
CA VAL A 218 9.93 -4.59 -10.74
C VAL A 218 10.46 -5.87 -11.38
N ASP A 219 10.92 -5.75 -12.63
CA ASP A 219 11.83 -6.69 -13.25
C ASP A 219 13.29 -6.18 -13.14
N GLU A 220 14.19 -6.82 -13.82
CA GLU A 220 15.61 -6.50 -13.80
C GLU A 220 15.89 -5.09 -14.30
N ASP A 221 15.20 -4.68 -15.37
CA ASP A 221 15.41 -3.41 -16.03
C ASP A 221 14.81 -2.24 -15.24
N SER A 222 13.56 -2.39 -14.78
CA SER A 222 12.87 -1.37 -13.96
C SER A 222 13.54 -1.23 -12.59
N LEU A 223 13.97 -2.34 -11.96
CA LEU A 223 14.73 -2.27 -10.70
C LEU A 223 16.00 -1.44 -10.86
N LEU A 224 16.82 -1.75 -11.88
CA LEU A 224 18.07 -1.04 -12.12
C LEU A 224 17.84 0.46 -12.36
N SER A 225 16.89 0.78 -13.23
CA SER A 225 16.51 2.16 -13.55
C SER A 225 16.03 2.93 -12.31
N GLN A 226 15.13 2.35 -11.52
CA GLN A 226 14.56 2.99 -10.34
C GLN A 226 15.57 3.19 -9.22
N LEU A 227 16.48 2.23 -8.99
CA LEU A 227 17.58 2.37 -8.05
C LEU A 227 18.55 3.49 -8.46
N GLN A 228 18.81 3.62 -9.75
CA GLN A 228 19.66 4.70 -10.29
C GLN A 228 19.00 6.07 -10.08
N ILE A 229 17.72 6.21 -10.43
CA ILE A 229 16.95 7.44 -10.24
C ILE A 229 16.88 7.84 -8.76
N SER A 230 16.80 6.85 -7.87
CA SER A 230 16.73 7.04 -6.42
C SER A 230 18.10 7.16 -5.74
N ASN A 231 19.19 7.09 -6.50
CA ASN A 231 20.58 7.16 -5.99
C ASN A 231 20.88 6.14 -4.87
N CYS A 232 20.37 4.91 -5.00
CA CYS A 232 20.55 3.82 -4.03
C CYS A 232 20.98 2.50 -4.69
N MET A 233 21.95 2.59 -5.60
CA MET A 233 22.52 1.44 -6.32
C MET A 233 23.22 0.41 -5.41
N ASP A 234 23.62 0.81 -4.22
CA ASP A 234 24.19 -0.04 -3.17
C ASP A 234 23.24 -1.18 -2.78
N ARG A 235 21.92 -0.98 -2.89
CA ARG A 235 20.91 -2.02 -2.63
C ARG A 235 21.03 -3.24 -3.52
N LEU A 236 21.68 -3.14 -4.69
CA LEU A 236 21.97 -4.30 -5.55
C LEU A 236 22.86 -5.35 -4.87
N GLN A 237 23.54 -5.00 -3.78
CA GLN A 237 24.32 -5.94 -2.99
C GLN A 237 23.46 -6.80 -2.02
N LEU A 238 22.23 -6.40 -1.78
CA LEU A 238 21.34 -7.12 -0.86
C LEU A 238 20.77 -8.38 -1.53
N PRO A 239 20.57 -9.47 -0.77
CA PRO A 239 20.12 -10.75 -1.32
C PRO A 239 18.81 -10.69 -2.11
N PHE A 240 17.82 -9.91 -1.68
CA PHE A 240 16.55 -9.79 -2.39
C PHE A 240 16.73 -9.15 -3.77
N GLN A 241 17.40 -8.00 -3.84
CA GLN A 241 17.63 -7.30 -5.11
C GLN A 241 18.52 -8.11 -6.05
N LYS A 242 19.54 -8.78 -5.51
CA LYS A 242 20.37 -9.73 -6.25
C LYS A 242 19.54 -10.84 -6.89
N ALA A 243 18.64 -11.46 -6.13
CA ALA A 243 17.78 -12.54 -6.62
C ALA A 243 16.83 -12.09 -7.76
N ILE A 244 16.46 -10.79 -7.81
CA ILE A 244 15.74 -10.24 -8.96
C ILE A 244 16.66 -10.14 -10.18
N MET A 245 17.85 -9.54 -10.03
CA MET A 245 18.82 -9.38 -11.12
C MET A 245 19.25 -10.73 -11.71
N ASP A 246 19.40 -11.73 -10.87
CA ASP A 246 19.78 -13.10 -11.25
C ASP A 246 18.58 -13.92 -11.81
N LYS A 247 17.39 -13.30 -11.93
CA LYS A 247 16.13 -13.92 -12.40
C LYS A 247 15.70 -15.14 -11.57
N GLU A 248 16.04 -15.13 -10.31
CA GLU A 248 15.67 -16.20 -9.39
C GLU A 248 14.27 -16.05 -8.84
N LEU A 249 13.73 -14.82 -8.75
CA LEU A 249 12.39 -14.54 -8.25
C LEU A 249 11.37 -14.51 -9.39
N PRO A 250 10.14 -15.01 -9.17
CA PRO A 250 9.08 -14.94 -10.18
C PRO A 250 8.66 -13.50 -10.48
N TYR A 251 8.11 -13.24 -11.66
CA TYR A 251 7.36 -12.01 -11.92
C TYR A 251 6.04 -12.07 -11.19
N THR A 252 5.67 -10.97 -10.56
CA THR A 252 4.49 -10.95 -9.69
C THR A 252 3.73 -9.64 -9.79
N ILE A 253 2.44 -9.70 -9.42
CA ILE A 253 1.59 -8.57 -9.09
C ILE A 253 1.12 -8.74 -7.66
N GLY A 254 1.09 -7.67 -6.89
CA GLY A 254 0.65 -7.74 -5.51
C GLY A 254 0.26 -6.39 -4.94
N GLY A 255 -0.29 -6.41 -3.75
CA GLY A 255 -0.73 -5.21 -3.06
C GLY A 255 -1.04 -5.45 -1.60
N GLY A 256 -1.43 -4.38 -0.93
CA GLY A 256 -1.94 -4.36 0.43
C GLY A 256 -3.28 -3.65 0.48
N ILE A 257 -4.19 -4.16 1.28
CA ILE A 257 -5.50 -3.59 1.55
C ILE A 257 -5.57 -3.27 3.04
N GLY A 258 -5.71 -1.99 3.40
CA GLY A 258 -5.73 -1.56 4.81
C GLY A 258 -6.95 -2.11 5.55
N GLN A 259 -6.75 -3.00 6.53
CA GLN A 259 -7.86 -3.63 7.26
C GLN A 259 -8.65 -2.59 8.05
N SER A 260 -7.99 -1.83 8.91
CA SER A 260 -8.64 -0.79 9.72
C SER A 260 -9.24 0.32 8.87
N ARG A 261 -8.56 0.76 7.80
CA ARG A 261 -9.12 1.75 6.86
C ARG A 261 -10.39 1.27 6.17
N ILE A 262 -10.46 0.01 5.78
CA ILE A 262 -11.67 -0.57 5.20
C ILE A 262 -12.80 -0.66 6.23
N CYS A 263 -12.50 -1.07 7.47
CA CYS A 263 -13.49 -1.06 8.55
C CYS A 263 -14.02 0.36 8.78
N MET A 264 -13.13 1.34 8.91
CA MET A 264 -13.47 2.75 9.03
C MET A 264 -14.38 3.22 7.87
N PHE A 265 -14.01 2.89 6.63
CA PHE A 265 -14.78 3.24 5.45
C PHE A 265 -16.19 2.66 5.47
N TYR A 266 -16.34 1.34 5.68
CA TYR A 266 -17.66 0.69 5.65
C TYR A 266 -18.52 1.08 6.85
N LEU A 267 -17.94 1.23 8.02
CA LEU A 267 -18.67 1.59 9.24
C LEU A 267 -18.90 3.10 9.38
N ARG A 268 -18.45 3.90 8.42
CA ARG A 268 -18.61 5.37 8.41
C ARG A 268 -18.03 6.05 9.66
N LYS A 269 -16.83 5.60 10.06
CA LYS A 269 -16.14 6.10 11.25
C LYS A 269 -15.37 7.40 10.94
N ALA A 270 -15.26 8.27 11.94
CA ALA A 270 -14.55 9.53 11.82
C ALA A 270 -13.06 9.43 12.18
N HIS A 271 -12.67 8.38 12.87
CA HIS A 271 -11.29 8.17 13.28
C HIS A 271 -10.91 6.68 13.23
N ILE A 272 -9.72 6.36 12.69
CA ILE A 272 -9.25 4.98 12.58
C ILE A 272 -9.11 4.28 13.96
N GLY A 273 -8.89 5.04 15.02
CA GLY A 273 -8.87 4.55 16.40
C GLY A 273 -10.21 4.03 16.93
N GLU A 274 -11.33 4.22 16.19
CA GLU A 274 -12.60 3.57 16.52
C GLU A 274 -12.62 2.08 16.11
N ASP A 275 -11.71 1.70 15.19
CA ASP A 275 -11.61 0.34 14.65
C ASP A 275 -10.26 -0.33 14.99
N GLN A 276 -9.30 0.44 15.50
CA GLN A 276 -7.93 -0.03 15.75
C GLN A 276 -7.44 0.48 17.12
N SER A 277 -7.07 -0.44 18.00
CA SER A 277 -6.39 -0.10 19.24
C SER A 277 -4.95 0.36 18.95
N SER A 278 -4.60 1.55 19.41
CA SER A 278 -3.28 2.16 19.21
C SER A 278 -2.97 3.16 20.33
N ILE A 279 -1.86 3.89 20.19
CA ILE A 279 -1.48 4.98 21.09
C ILE A 279 -1.63 6.30 20.35
N TRP A 280 -2.40 7.20 20.94
CA TRP A 280 -2.74 8.49 20.34
C TRP A 280 -2.16 9.64 21.17
N PRO A 281 -1.79 10.76 20.56
CA PRO A 281 -1.44 11.98 21.29
C PRO A 281 -2.58 12.42 22.21
N PRO A 282 -2.26 13.00 23.41
CA PRO A 282 -3.30 13.41 24.36
C PRO A 282 -4.33 14.40 23.78
N GLU A 283 -3.92 15.27 22.87
CA GLU A 283 -4.80 16.21 22.17
C GLU A 283 -5.79 15.50 21.24
N VAL A 284 -5.38 14.45 20.57
CA VAL A 284 -6.27 13.62 19.74
C VAL A 284 -7.31 12.91 20.59
N VAL A 285 -6.90 12.34 21.73
CA VAL A 285 -7.82 11.68 22.68
C VAL A 285 -8.86 12.68 23.20
N GLN A 286 -8.42 13.87 23.63
CA GLN A 286 -9.32 14.92 24.14
C GLN A 286 -10.32 15.41 23.06
N GLU A 287 -9.85 15.55 21.81
CA GLU A 287 -10.72 15.96 20.71
C GLU A 287 -11.75 14.88 20.38
N ALA A 288 -11.34 13.61 20.36
CA ALA A 288 -12.25 12.49 20.17
C ALA A 288 -13.33 12.44 21.28
N GLU A 289 -12.94 12.57 22.54
CA GLU A 289 -13.87 12.63 23.67
C GLU A 289 -14.88 13.77 23.56
N ARG A 290 -14.43 14.99 23.18
CA ARG A 290 -15.33 16.16 22.97
C ARG A 290 -16.38 15.90 21.90
N ASN A 291 -16.03 15.11 20.88
CA ASN A 291 -16.92 14.75 19.77
C ASN A 291 -17.70 13.45 20.02
N GLY A 292 -17.58 12.84 21.21
CA GLY A 292 -18.25 11.58 21.55
C GLY A 292 -17.71 10.37 20.78
N ILE A 293 -16.48 10.44 20.30
CA ILE A 293 -15.77 9.36 19.59
C ILE A 293 -15.00 8.56 20.63
N LEU A 294 -15.25 7.25 20.67
CA LEU A 294 -14.50 6.31 21.49
C LEU A 294 -13.30 5.75 20.71
N LEU A 295 -12.10 6.07 21.16
CA LEU A 295 -10.88 5.42 20.66
C LEU A 295 -10.60 4.14 21.44
N LEU A 296 -10.29 3.04 20.72
CA LEU A 296 -10.01 1.72 21.29
C LEU A 296 -8.61 1.66 21.94
#